data_93e39bd5d2c7c44622f00bc80675c55a
#
_entry.id   93e39bd5d2c7c44622f00bc80675c55a
#
_cell.length_a   1.000
_cell.length_b   1.000
_cell.length_c   1.000
_cell.angle_alpha   90.00
_cell.angle_beta   90.00
_cell.angle_gamma   90.00
#
_symmetry.space_group_name_H-M   'P 1'
#
loop_
_entity.id
_entity.type
_entity.pdbx_description
1 polymer ?
#
loop_
_entity_poly.entity_id
_entity_poly.type
_entity_poly.pdbx_seq_one_letter_code
_entity_poly.pdbx_strand_id
1 'polypeptide(L)'
;MEKTIDVEKLNHALRLLNEQLFLANSPQTGIVVCGGSALIAMSLVLRTTQDVDIVALMRAGVLADPEPLPEYLVNAAVKVGTSLNLPDDWLNNGPASQFRMGLPEGFTERLHGVEIGEKLAVYYIDRIDQIFFKTFASADRGGYHVRDLQQLSPSEEELLAAAKWTLTQDVSPEFREILKDMFVKPR
;
A
#
# COMPACT_ATOMS: atom_id res chain seq x y z
N MET A 1 -10.48 22.65 1.32
CA MET A 1 -10.95 21.41 1.98
C MET A 1 -9.94 20.33 1.65
N GLU A 2 -9.38 19.69 2.63
CA GLU A 2 -8.35 18.65 2.42
C GLU A 2 -8.97 17.45 1.68
N LYS A 3 -8.32 17.00 0.61
CA LYS A 3 -8.80 15.88 -0.22
C LYS A 3 -8.42 14.55 0.44
N THR A 4 -9.11 14.20 1.53
CA THR A 4 -8.84 12.96 2.28
C THR A 4 -9.82 11.85 1.96
N ILE A 5 -9.38 10.62 2.18
CA ILE A 5 -10.10 9.36 1.95
C ILE A 5 -10.26 8.66 3.30
N ASP A 6 -11.49 8.49 3.77
CA ASP A 6 -11.87 7.58 4.84
C ASP A 6 -12.28 6.21 4.26
N VAL A 7 -12.66 5.27 5.11
CA VAL A 7 -13.02 3.92 4.69
C VAL A 7 -14.27 3.89 3.79
N GLU A 8 -15.25 4.76 4.02
CA GLU A 8 -16.47 4.82 3.21
C GLU A 8 -16.17 5.37 1.82
N LYS A 9 -15.39 6.45 1.76
CA LYS A 9 -14.95 7.05 0.51
C LYS A 9 -14.03 6.13 -0.28
N LEU A 10 -13.14 5.38 0.40
CA LEU A 10 -12.31 4.35 -0.21
C LEU A 10 -13.17 3.28 -0.89
N ASN A 11 -14.10 2.70 -0.15
CA ASN A 11 -15.02 1.68 -0.68
C ASN A 11 -15.87 2.20 -1.84
N HIS A 12 -16.31 3.46 -1.78
CA HIS A 12 -17.03 4.10 -2.87
C HIS A 12 -16.15 4.30 -4.11
N ALA A 13 -14.93 4.79 -3.93
CA ALA A 13 -13.97 4.99 -5.01
C ALA A 13 -13.61 3.68 -5.71
N LEU A 14 -13.38 2.60 -4.96
CA LEU A 14 -13.08 1.27 -5.53
C LEU A 14 -14.26 0.70 -6.32
N ARG A 15 -15.50 0.87 -5.85
CA ARG A 15 -16.71 0.47 -6.62
C ARG A 15 -16.82 1.25 -7.92
N LEU A 16 -16.67 2.57 -7.89
CA LEU A 16 -16.67 3.39 -9.11
C LEU A 16 -15.52 3.00 -10.05
N LEU A 17 -14.35 2.67 -9.51
CA LEU A 17 -13.24 2.19 -10.31
C LEU A 17 -13.60 0.89 -11.05
N ASN A 18 -14.22 -0.07 -10.37
CA ASN A 18 -14.74 -1.29 -11.00
C ASN A 18 -15.76 -0.96 -12.11
N GLU A 19 -16.68 -0.03 -11.88
CA GLU A 19 -17.67 0.40 -12.88
C GLU A 19 -17.02 1.01 -14.11
N GLN A 20 -16.00 1.88 -13.93
CA GLN A 20 -15.26 2.47 -15.05
C GLN A 20 -14.49 1.41 -15.85
N LEU A 21 -13.88 0.44 -15.17
CA LEU A 21 -13.22 -0.69 -15.82
C LEU A 21 -14.21 -1.57 -16.59
N PHE A 22 -15.41 -1.79 -16.05
CA PHE A 22 -16.47 -2.54 -16.70
C PHE A 22 -16.96 -1.82 -17.97
N LEU A 23 -17.26 -0.53 -17.87
CA LEU A 23 -17.71 0.29 -19.02
C LEU A 23 -16.65 0.39 -20.13
N ALA A 24 -15.38 0.37 -19.77
CA ALA A 24 -14.27 0.35 -20.72
C ALA A 24 -13.99 -1.06 -21.31
N ASN A 25 -14.76 -2.07 -20.92
CA ASN A 25 -14.51 -3.49 -21.27
C ASN A 25 -13.06 -3.91 -21.00
N SER A 26 -12.49 -3.43 -19.90
CA SER A 26 -11.11 -3.71 -19.50
C SER A 26 -10.93 -5.19 -19.09
N PRO A 27 -9.70 -5.72 -19.12
CA PRO A 27 -9.40 -6.98 -18.47
C PRO A 27 -9.74 -6.97 -16.98
N GLN A 28 -9.99 -8.13 -16.39
CA GLN A 28 -10.05 -8.27 -14.95
C GLN A 28 -8.70 -7.88 -14.34
N THR A 29 -8.73 -7.02 -13.32
CA THR A 29 -7.56 -6.38 -12.74
C THR A 29 -7.48 -6.67 -11.25
N GLY A 30 -6.39 -7.26 -10.81
CA GLY A 30 -6.05 -7.37 -9.39
C GLY A 30 -5.01 -6.32 -9.01
N ILE A 31 -5.25 -5.57 -7.94
CA ILE A 31 -4.29 -4.62 -7.36
C ILE A 31 -3.93 -5.04 -5.95
N VAL A 32 -2.64 -5.00 -5.62
CA VAL A 32 -2.15 -5.25 -4.25
C VAL A 32 -1.87 -3.92 -3.59
N VAL A 33 -2.61 -3.64 -2.52
CA VAL A 33 -2.66 -2.33 -1.87
C VAL A 33 -1.96 -2.38 -0.53
N CYS A 34 -1.09 -1.40 -0.28
CA CYS A 34 -0.38 -1.19 0.97
C CYS A 34 -0.64 0.21 1.55
N GLY A 35 0.11 0.62 2.55
CA GLY A 35 0.08 1.97 3.08
C GLY A 35 -1.20 2.34 3.83
N GLY A 36 -1.54 3.62 3.78
CA GLY A 36 -2.66 4.19 4.55
C GLY A 36 -4.00 3.59 4.20
N SER A 37 -4.29 3.39 2.93
CA SER A 37 -5.55 2.82 2.45
C SER A 37 -5.76 1.37 2.90
N ALA A 38 -4.72 0.52 2.88
CA ALA A 38 -4.82 -0.83 3.43
C ALA A 38 -5.01 -0.82 4.96
N LEU A 39 -4.33 0.07 5.68
CA LEU A 39 -4.48 0.22 7.13
C LEU A 39 -5.92 0.57 7.53
N ILE A 40 -6.56 1.53 6.84
CA ILE A 40 -7.95 1.91 7.14
C ILE A 40 -8.95 0.84 6.67
N ALA A 41 -8.74 0.21 5.52
CA ALA A 41 -9.59 -0.86 5.01
C ALA A 41 -9.63 -2.07 5.95
N MET A 42 -8.50 -2.41 6.55
CA MET A 42 -8.37 -3.51 7.52
C MET A 42 -8.66 -3.09 8.96
N SER A 43 -9.09 -1.85 9.20
CA SER A 43 -9.39 -1.31 10.54
C SER A 43 -8.19 -1.36 11.51
N LEU A 44 -6.97 -1.29 10.98
CA LEU A 44 -5.73 -1.32 11.77
C LEU A 44 -5.39 0.06 12.35
N VAL A 45 -5.89 1.13 11.75
CA VAL A 45 -5.72 2.52 12.23
C VAL A 45 -7.01 3.31 12.06
N LEU A 46 -7.21 4.33 12.93
CA LEU A 46 -8.34 5.26 12.86
C LEU A 46 -7.84 6.61 12.34
N ARG A 47 -7.70 6.74 11.04
CA ARG A 47 -7.34 8.00 10.36
C ARG A 47 -7.84 8.01 8.92
N THR A 48 -7.64 9.10 8.22
CA THR A 48 -7.82 9.19 6.77
C THR A 48 -6.48 9.01 6.05
N THR A 49 -6.54 8.76 4.76
CA THR A 49 -5.40 8.78 3.83
C THR A 49 -5.67 9.75 2.68
N GLN A 50 -4.70 9.97 1.81
CA GLN A 50 -4.86 10.79 0.60
C GLN A 50 -4.86 9.95 -0.67
N ASP A 51 -4.38 8.71 -0.58
CA ASP A 51 -4.03 7.86 -1.71
C ASP A 51 -4.32 6.38 -1.47
N VAL A 52 -4.24 5.64 -2.55
CA VAL A 52 -4.23 4.18 -2.62
C VAL A 52 -2.93 3.74 -3.27
N ASP A 53 -2.02 3.23 -2.47
CA ASP A 53 -0.69 2.82 -2.87
C ASP A 53 -0.67 1.38 -3.39
N ILE A 54 -0.40 1.20 -4.69
CA ILE A 54 -0.28 -0.12 -5.33
C ILE A 54 1.18 -0.58 -5.29
N VAL A 55 1.46 -1.66 -4.57
CA VAL A 55 2.79 -2.26 -4.49
C VAL A 55 3.03 -3.33 -5.55
N ALA A 56 1.97 -4.00 -6.01
CA ALA A 56 2.02 -5.01 -7.07
C ALA A 56 0.68 -5.10 -7.80
N LEU A 57 0.68 -5.70 -8.98
CA LEU A 57 -0.53 -6.19 -9.64
C LEU A 57 -0.67 -7.68 -9.39
N MET A 58 -1.93 -8.18 -9.36
CA MET A 58 -2.22 -9.61 -9.34
C MET A 58 -2.72 -10.04 -10.72
N ARG A 59 -1.99 -10.91 -11.39
CA ARG A 59 -2.33 -11.43 -12.73
C ARG A 59 -2.35 -12.95 -12.71
N ALA A 60 -3.51 -13.53 -12.90
CA ALA A 60 -3.69 -15.00 -12.87
C ALA A 60 -3.07 -15.67 -11.62
N GLY A 61 -3.25 -15.06 -10.46
CA GLY A 61 -2.71 -15.57 -9.19
C GLY A 61 -1.23 -15.30 -8.94
N VAL A 62 -0.55 -14.55 -9.83
CA VAL A 62 0.87 -14.23 -9.71
C VAL A 62 1.06 -12.72 -9.56
N LEU A 63 1.96 -12.34 -8.65
CA LEU A 63 2.36 -10.93 -8.48
C LEU A 63 3.17 -10.44 -9.67
N ALA A 64 2.87 -9.23 -10.12
CA ALA A 64 3.56 -8.56 -11.22
C ALA A 64 3.93 -7.12 -10.84
N ASP A 65 5.01 -6.61 -11.46
CA ASP A 65 5.44 -5.22 -11.30
C ASP A 65 4.30 -4.25 -11.67
N PRO A 66 3.96 -3.29 -10.80
CA PRO A 66 2.92 -2.32 -11.08
C PRO A 66 3.42 -1.14 -11.93
N GLU A 67 4.66 -1.12 -12.38
CA GLU A 67 5.21 0.00 -13.15
C GLU A 67 5.57 -0.42 -14.58
N PRO A 68 4.97 0.25 -15.58
CA PRO A 68 3.91 1.26 -15.43
C PRO A 68 2.55 0.62 -15.08
N LEU A 69 1.70 1.40 -14.39
CA LEU A 69 0.30 1.00 -14.26
C LEU A 69 -0.35 0.86 -15.65
N PRO A 70 -1.25 -0.11 -15.86
CA PRO A 70 -1.97 -0.26 -17.11
C PRO A 70 -2.76 1.01 -17.47
N GLU A 71 -2.67 1.45 -18.71
CA GLU A 71 -3.31 2.68 -19.18
C GLU A 71 -4.83 2.71 -18.89
N TYR A 72 -5.51 1.58 -19.08
CA TYR A 72 -6.94 1.48 -18.79
C TYR A 72 -7.26 1.72 -17.30
N LEU A 73 -6.37 1.29 -16.38
CA LEU A 73 -6.51 1.51 -14.95
C LEU A 73 -6.28 2.98 -14.60
N VAL A 74 -5.25 3.61 -15.16
CA VAL A 74 -4.98 5.04 -15.00
C VAL A 74 -6.14 5.88 -15.50
N ASN A 75 -6.67 5.59 -16.69
CA ASN A 75 -7.80 6.32 -17.26
C ASN A 75 -9.08 6.18 -16.43
N ALA A 76 -9.34 5.00 -15.87
CA ALA A 76 -10.44 4.77 -14.94
C ALA A 76 -10.25 5.54 -13.63
N ALA A 77 -9.03 5.53 -13.07
CA ALA A 77 -8.70 6.27 -11.85
C ALA A 77 -8.88 7.79 -12.01
N VAL A 78 -8.46 8.37 -13.13
CA VAL A 78 -8.66 9.81 -13.42
C VAL A 78 -10.14 10.18 -13.39
N LYS A 79 -11.02 9.37 -14.02
CA LYS A 79 -12.47 9.62 -14.03
C LYS A 79 -13.06 9.56 -12.61
N VAL A 80 -12.67 8.57 -11.82
CA VAL A 80 -13.10 8.43 -10.42
C VAL A 80 -12.59 9.61 -9.58
N GLY A 81 -11.32 9.95 -9.71
CA GLY A 81 -10.70 11.07 -9.01
C GLY A 81 -11.43 12.38 -9.26
N THR A 82 -11.78 12.66 -10.53
CA THR A 82 -12.57 13.81 -10.93
C THR A 82 -13.96 13.79 -10.29
N SER A 83 -14.66 12.65 -10.33
CA SER A 83 -16.04 12.52 -9.82
C SER A 83 -16.12 12.70 -8.30
N LEU A 84 -15.11 12.23 -7.55
CA LEU A 84 -15.08 12.26 -6.08
C LEU A 84 -14.22 13.40 -5.53
N ASN A 85 -13.68 14.26 -6.38
CA ASN A 85 -12.75 15.32 -6.01
C ASN A 85 -11.59 14.77 -5.15
N LEU A 86 -10.93 13.70 -5.65
CA LEU A 86 -9.74 13.11 -5.06
C LEU A 86 -8.47 13.81 -5.59
N PRO A 87 -7.29 13.61 -4.95
CA PRO A 87 -6.01 14.00 -5.55
C PRO A 87 -5.83 13.37 -6.94
N ASP A 88 -5.02 13.98 -7.80
CA ASP A 88 -4.80 13.46 -9.17
C ASP A 88 -4.07 12.12 -9.15
N ASP A 89 -3.25 11.89 -8.11
CA ASP A 89 -2.47 10.69 -7.82
C ASP A 89 -3.09 9.80 -6.73
N TRP A 90 -4.41 9.93 -6.48
CA TRP A 90 -5.10 9.16 -5.44
C TRP A 90 -4.92 7.64 -5.59
N LEU A 91 -4.69 7.15 -6.80
CA LEU A 91 -4.31 5.77 -7.10
C LEU A 91 -2.95 5.80 -7.78
N ASN A 92 -1.93 5.29 -7.12
CA ASN A 92 -0.55 5.38 -7.57
C ASN A 92 0.24 4.09 -7.30
N ASN A 93 1.42 3.99 -7.91
CA ASN A 93 2.37 2.88 -7.73
C ASN A 93 3.68 3.34 -7.06
N GLY A 94 3.63 4.34 -6.19
CA GLY A 94 4.80 4.83 -5.45
C GLY A 94 5.65 3.72 -4.79
N PRO A 95 5.04 2.68 -4.19
CA PRO A 95 5.77 1.57 -3.60
C PRO A 95 6.33 0.52 -4.57
N ALA A 96 6.29 0.72 -5.89
CA ALA A 96 6.77 -0.27 -6.88
C ALA A 96 8.23 -0.70 -6.67
N SER A 97 9.05 0.17 -6.10
CA SER A 97 10.45 -0.16 -5.78
C SER A 97 10.57 -1.32 -4.79
N GLN A 98 9.69 -1.41 -3.77
CA GLN A 98 9.69 -2.51 -2.81
C GLN A 98 9.40 -3.85 -3.49
N PHE A 99 8.48 -3.87 -4.46
CA PHE A 99 8.24 -5.07 -5.27
C PHE A 99 9.50 -5.55 -5.98
N ARG A 100 10.25 -4.63 -6.62
CA ARG A 100 11.46 -4.95 -7.39
C ARG A 100 12.65 -5.35 -6.52
N MET A 101 12.77 -4.77 -5.33
CA MET A 101 13.84 -5.10 -4.38
C MET A 101 13.57 -6.35 -3.57
N GLY A 102 12.36 -6.90 -3.64
CA GLY A 102 11.96 -8.13 -2.97
C GLY A 102 11.01 -7.89 -1.80
N LEU A 103 9.86 -8.53 -1.87
CA LEU A 103 8.84 -8.51 -0.83
C LEU A 103 9.24 -9.40 0.36
N PRO A 104 8.64 -9.20 1.54
CA PRO A 104 8.85 -10.09 2.68
C PRO A 104 8.50 -11.55 2.34
N GLU A 105 9.23 -12.50 2.93
CA GLU A 105 8.91 -13.92 2.80
C GLU A 105 7.47 -14.20 3.24
N GLY A 106 6.74 -15.04 2.49
CA GLY A 106 5.33 -15.38 2.76
C GLY A 106 4.33 -14.24 2.46
N PHE A 107 4.75 -13.18 1.78
CA PHE A 107 3.90 -12.02 1.47
C PHE A 107 2.64 -12.41 0.71
N THR A 108 2.78 -13.22 -0.34
CA THR A 108 1.66 -13.60 -1.21
C THR A 108 0.58 -14.40 -0.47
N GLU A 109 1.01 -15.28 0.42
CA GLU A 109 0.13 -16.17 1.20
C GLU A 109 -0.67 -15.41 2.26
N ARG A 110 -0.19 -14.23 2.68
CA ARG A 110 -0.84 -13.38 3.68
C ARG A 110 -1.78 -12.33 3.11
N LEU A 111 -1.90 -12.23 1.77
CA LEU A 111 -2.77 -11.24 1.16
C LEU A 111 -4.25 -11.47 1.49
N HIS A 112 -4.95 -10.40 1.83
CA HIS A 112 -6.40 -10.39 2.07
C HIS A 112 -7.14 -9.93 0.81
N GLY A 113 -7.65 -10.89 0.03
CA GLY A 113 -8.36 -10.61 -1.21
C GLY A 113 -9.82 -10.22 -0.98
N VAL A 114 -10.26 -9.17 -1.66
CA VAL A 114 -11.65 -8.68 -1.68
C VAL A 114 -12.07 -8.45 -3.13
N GLU A 115 -13.10 -9.16 -3.58
CA GLU A 115 -13.73 -8.91 -4.89
C GLU A 115 -14.61 -7.66 -4.78
N ILE A 116 -14.24 -6.61 -5.51
CA ILE A 116 -15.01 -5.36 -5.57
C ILE A 116 -16.15 -5.50 -6.60
N GLY A 117 -15.88 -6.24 -7.67
CA GLY A 117 -16.83 -6.55 -8.72
C GLY A 117 -16.19 -7.36 -9.84
N GLU A 118 -16.85 -7.46 -10.99
CA GLU A 118 -16.42 -8.31 -12.11
C GLU A 118 -15.02 -7.96 -12.65
N LYS A 119 -14.64 -6.68 -12.59
CA LYS A 119 -13.42 -6.16 -13.23
C LYS A 119 -12.31 -5.81 -12.24
N LEU A 120 -12.59 -5.78 -10.92
CA LEU A 120 -11.63 -5.34 -9.93
C LEU A 120 -11.63 -6.26 -8.70
N ALA A 121 -10.47 -6.81 -8.38
CA ALA A 121 -10.14 -7.43 -7.11
C ALA A 121 -9.05 -6.61 -6.40
N VAL A 122 -9.18 -6.41 -5.10
CA VAL A 122 -8.20 -5.72 -4.26
C VAL A 122 -7.63 -6.69 -3.25
N TYR A 123 -6.32 -6.74 -3.17
CA TYR A 123 -5.57 -7.56 -2.21
C TYR A 123 -4.88 -6.64 -1.22
N TYR A 124 -5.34 -6.59 0.02
CA TYR A 124 -4.69 -5.80 1.06
C TYR A 124 -3.54 -6.60 1.68
N ILE A 125 -2.40 -5.96 1.90
CA ILE A 125 -1.28 -6.59 2.60
C ILE A 125 -1.62 -6.77 4.08
N ASP A 126 -1.14 -7.87 4.67
CA ASP A 126 -1.40 -8.21 6.07
C ASP A 126 -0.74 -7.22 7.05
N ARG A 127 -1.20 -7.22 8.31
CA ARG A 127 -0.61 -6.41 9.39
C ARG A 127 0.89 -6.60 9.51
N ILE A 128 1.40 -7.83 9.40
CA ILE A 128 2.84 -8.09 9.50
C ILE A 128 3.60 -7.43 8.34
N ASP A 129 3.09 -7.48 7.13
CA ASP A 129 3.68 -6.83 5.97
C ASP A 129 3.62 -5.30 6.08
N GLN A 130 2.54 -4.75 6.68
CA GLN A 130 2.48 -3.32 7.02
C GLN A 130 3.59 -2.92 7.99
N ILE A 131 3.92 -3.76 8.99
CA ILE A 131 5.03 -3.50 9.92
C ILE A 131 6.35 -3.43 9.15
N PHE A 132 6.61 -4.34 8.21
CA PHE A 132 7.80 -4.31 7.36
C PHE A 132 7.88 -3.00 6.56
N PHE A 133 6.81 -2.66 5.84
CA PHE A 133 6.74 -1.45 5.02
C PHE A 133 6.83 -0.16 5.86
N LYS A 134 6.16 -0.12 7.02
CA LYS A 134 6.20 1.05 7.90
C LYS A 134 7.55 1.19 8.61
N THR A 135 8.25 0.10 8.90
CA THR A 135 9.62 0.16 9.43
C THR A 135 10.55 0.80 8.41
N PHE A 136 10.53 0.37 7.15
CA PHE A 136 11.28 1.00 6.07
C PHE A 136 10.93 2.49 5.92
N ALA A 137 9.64 2.81 5.77
CA ALA A 137 9.19 4.19 5.55
C ALA A 137 9.46 5.10 6.77
N SER A 138 9.48 4.55 7.99
CA SER A 138 9.84 5.29 9.20
C SER A 138 11.32 5.68 9.22
N ALA A 139 12.20 4.79 8.78
CA ALA A 139 13.63 5.07 8.65
C ALA A 139 13.91 6.05 7.50
N ASP A 140 13.27 5.86 6.36
CA ASP A 140 13.47 6.65 5.14
C ASP A 140 12.88 8.08 5.25
N ARG A 141 11.65 8.21 5.75
CA ARG A 141 10.87 9.47 5.73
C ARG A 141 10.41 9.96 7.09
N GLY A 142 10.34 9.11 8.10
CA GLY A 142 9.85 9.46 9.43
C GLY A 142 8.37 9.89 9.46
N GLY A 143 8.04 10.91 10.29
CA GLY A 143 6.74 11.54 10.30
C GLY A 143 5.58 10.61 10.72
N TYR A 144 4.49 10.60 9.95
CA TYR A 144 3.30 9.79 10.26
C TYR A 144 3.54 8.28 10.12
N HIS A 145 4.57 7.84 9.39
CA HIS A 145 4.92 6.42 9.28
C HIS A 145 5.32 5.82 10.63
N VAL A 146 6.02 6.60 11.46
CA VAL A 146 6.38 6.20 12.84
C VAL A 146 5.12 5.99 13.69
N ARG A 147 4.14 6.89 13.58
CA ARG A 147 2.86 6.75 14.31
C ARG A 147 2.06 5.54 13.85
N ASP A 148 1.99 5.31 12.53
CA ASP A 148 1.34 4.12 11.98
C ASP A 148 2.02 2.84 12.50
N LEU A 149 3.36 2.79 12.51
CA LEU A 149 4.12 1.66 13.04
C LEU A 149 3.81 1.41 14.53
N GLN A 150 3.76 2.48 15.34
CA GLN A 150 3.40 2.37 16.75
C GLN A 150 1.95 1.86 16.95
N GLN A 151 0.99 2.31 16.15
CA GLN A 151 -0.39 1.85 16.21
C GLN A 151 -0.55 0.37 15.84
N LEU A 152 0.32 -0.15 14.96
CA LEU A 152 0.37 -1.58 14.65
C LEU A 152 0.85 -2.44 15.82
N SER A 153 1.39 -1.82 16.88
CA SER A 153 1.86 -2.48 18.11
C SER A 153 2.71 -3.73 17.83
N PRO A 154 3.83 -3.58 17.09
CA PRO A 154 4.67 -4.71 16.73
C PRO A 154 5.36 -5.30 17.96
N SER A 155 5.54 -6.62 17.99
CA SER A 155 6.41 -7.28 18.95
C SER A 155 7.90 -7.00 18.63
N GLU A 156 8.78 -7.30 19.59
CA GLU A 156 10.23 -7.19 19.36
C GLU A 156 10.71 -8.11 18.23
N GLU A 157 10.13 -9.30 18.12
CA GLU A 157 10.44 -10.26 17.05
C GLU A 157 10.01 -9.75 15.69
N GLU A 158 8.79 -9.18 15.60
CA GLU A 158 8.27 -8.55 14.38
C GLU A 158 9.13 -7.36 13.95
N LEU A 159 9.54 -6.51 14.89
CA LEU A 159 10.42 -5.37 14.61
C LEU A 159 11.81 -5.83 14.16
N LEU A 160 12.37 -6.87 14.77
CA LEU A 160 13.66 -7.42 14.35
C LEU A 160 13.60 -8.01 12.95
N ALA A 161 12.52 -8.75 12.63
CA ALA A 161 12.30 -9.28 11.29
C ALA A 161 12.13 -8.16 10.26
N ALA A 162 11.34 -7.13 10.59
CA ALA A 162 11.14 -5.96 9.75
C ALA A 162 12.46 -5.19 9.52
N ALA A 163 13.28 -5.01 10.55
CA ALA A 163 14.59 -4.36 10.43
C ALA A 163 15.54 -5.14 9.51
N LYS A 164 15.56 -6.46 9.61
CA LYS A 164 16.37 -7.32 8.72
C LYS A 164 15.94 -7.17 7.26
N TRP A 165 14.63 -7.21 7.00
CA TRP A 165 14.10 -7.01 5.65
C TRP A 165 14.39 -5.59 5.14
N THR A 166 14.18 -4.57 5.97
CA THR A 166 14.46 -3.17 5.65
C THR A 166 15.90 -2.96 5.17
N LEU A 167 16.87 -3.64 5.78
CA LEU A 167 18.28 -3.61 5.35
C LEU A 167 18.54 -4.29 3.99
N THR A 168 17.58 -5.03 3.44
CA THR A 168 17.67 -5.53 2.05
C THR A 168 17.15 -4.51 1.04
N GLN A 169 16.33 -3.54 1.50
CA GLN A 169 15.74 -2.51 0.66
C GLN A 169 16.69 -1.32 0.44
N ASP A 170 17.49 -0.99 1.46
CA ASP A 170 18.57 -0.01 1.36
C ASP A 170 19.80 -0.55 2.14
N VAL A 171 20.87 -0.83 1.39
CA VAL A 171 22.12 -1.39 1.93
C VAL A 171 23.15 -0.34 2.30
N SER A 172 22.84 0.96 2.16
CA SER A 172 23.77 2.05 2.43
C SER A 172 24.17 2.08 3.93
N PRO A 173 25.42 2.44 4.24
CA PRO A 173 25.85 2.62 5.64
C PRO A 173 25.02 3.67 6.37
N GLU A 174 24.67 4.74 5.69
CA GLU A 174 23.89 5.87 6.21
C GLU A 174 22.49 5.41 6.66
N PHE A 175 21.80 4.64 5.83
CA PHE A 175 20.49 4.11 6.15
C PHE A 175 20.54 3.13 7.34
N ARG A 176 21.61 2.33 7.42
CA ARG A 176 21.83 1.43 8.56
C ARG A 176 21.96 2.18 9.89
N GLU A 177 22.65 3.31 9.92
CA GLU A 177 22.77 4.13 11.14
C GLU A 177 21.43 4.78 11.52
N ILE A 178 20.66 5.28 10.52
CA ILE A 178 19.30 5.81 10.77
C ILE A 178 18.40 4.73 11.39
N LEU A 179 18.43 3.52 10.85
CA LEU A 179 17.65 2.40 11.36
C LEU A 179 18.05 2.04 12.79
N LYS A 180 19.34 1.97 13.11
CA LYS A 180 19.84 1.76 14.48
C LYS A 180 19.33 2.83 15.46
N ASP A 181 19.44 4.10 15.08
CA ASP A 181 18.99 5.23 15.91
C ASP A 181 17.48 5.17 16.19
N MET A 182 16.69 4.67 15.25
CA MET A 182 15.24 4.48 15.42
C MET A 182 14.91 3.45 16.53
N PHE A 183 15.74 2.40 16.69
CA PHE A 183 15.53 1.36 17.70
C PHE A 183 16.19 1.66 19.05
N VAL A 184 17.25 2.49 19.08
CA VAL A 184 17.98 2.83 20.32
C VAL A 184 17.35 4.02 21.05
N LYS A 185 16.72 4.93 20.32
CA LYS A 185 16.05 6.12 20.89
C LYS A 185 14.54 6.01 20.64
N PRO A 186 13.77 5.42 21.58
CA PRO A 186 12.31 5.50 21.49
C PRO A 186 11.91 6.99 21.54
N ARG A 187 11.38 7.49 20.44
CA ARG A 187 10.83 8.84 20.34
C ARG A 187 9.42 8.90 20.88
#